data_da861db47d93641781c190c7ddbaf321
#
_entry.id   da861db47d93641781c190c7ddbaf321
#
_cell.length_a   1.000
_cell.length_b   1.000
_cell.length_c   1.000
_cell.angle_alpha   90.00
_cell.angle_beta   90.00
_cell.angle_gamma   90.00
#
_symmetry.space_group_name_H-M   'P 1'
#
loop_
_entity.id
_entity.type
_entity.pdbx_description
1 polymer ?
#
loop_
_entity_poly.entity_id
_entity_poly.type
_entity_poly.pdbx_seq_one_letter_code
_entity_poly.pdbx_strand_id
1 'polypeptide(L)'
;MERMESILYDAAVRGGVPTLLELLQQDPLILDRVILNCLSETPLHVAVMLGHADFVKEILCRKPEFADELDSRQSSALHIASQKGYVEIVQALLQANPEMCFARDVNGRNPLHLAAMKGRIEVLRELLKTRPLAASATTIFGETILHLCVKFNQLEVLKFLLETMDDPEFLNAKDDYGMTILHVAVADKQIEVIKFLTTRTKINVNALNANGFTALDILAQSKRDVKDWEIGESIRRAGAISVKDNNDIHLSVQELGTRQTNRLTSSENNKKQRGKASKSFPEKEDDWLDKKRNALMVVASLIATMAFQAGVNPPKSPLQDSSSPDNSRPAAAPVHRSPTLGLIFISQGFYTYNTIGFLASMSIILLLISGLPLNHRIWMWILSAILWVAISSMVLTYMAAILIIEETENLFSNAASAIIVVWMIIEGIIYLWHILRLILRMIKYFRKSFRIKGRSDLG
;
A
#
# COMPACT_ATOMS: atom_id res chain seq x y z
N MET A 1 41.28 3.61 8.85
CA MET A 1 40.10 4.01 9.63
C MET A 1 38.90 3.19 9.23
N GLU A 2 38.45 3.21 8.00
CA GLU A 2 37.29 2.37 7.48
C GLU A 2 37.42 0.87 7.83
N ARG A 3 38.62 0.31 7.86
CA ARG A 3 38.84 -1.10 8.20
C ARG A 3 38.47 -1.43 9.66
N MET A 4 38.66 -0.52 10.61
CA MET A 4 38.32 -0.76 12.01
C MET A 4 36.80 -0.64 12.25
N GLU A 5 36.13 0.29 11.58
CA GLU A 5 34.69 0.40 11.60
C GLU A 5 34.05 -0.87 10.99
N SER A 6 34.57 -1.38 9.87
CA SER A 6 34.12 -2.65 9.28
C SER A 6 34.26 -3.83 10.25
N ILE A 7 35.38 -3.91 11.00
CA ILE A 7 35.58 -4.97 12.01
C ILE A 7 34.59 -4.82 13.18
N LEU A 8 34.24 -3.57 13.57
CA LEU A 8 33.23 -3.32 14.59
C LEU A 8 31.84 -3.80 14.16
N TYR A 9 31.45 -3.55 12.89
CA TYR A 9 30.20 -4.09 12.35
C TYR A 9 30.21 -5.62 12.26
N ASP A 10 31.33 -6.23 11.84
CA ASP A 10 31.50 -7.68 11.86
C ASP A 10 31.41 -8.26 13.27
N ALA A 11 31.98 -7.57 14.28
CA ALA A 11 31.85 -7.94 15.68
C ALA A 11 30.37 -7.85 16.15
N ALA A 12 29.64 -6.80 15.73
CA ALA A 12 28.21 -6.66 16.02
C ALA A 12 27.39 -7.78 15.39
N VAL A 13 27.71 -8.18 14.16
CA VAL A 13 27.03 -9.32 13.46
C VAL A 13 27.27 -10.63 14.20
N ARG A 14 28.46 -10.85 14.75
CA ARG A 14 28.84 -12.10 15.45
C ARG A 14 28.53 -12.09 16.94
N GLY A 15 28.20 -10.94 17.51
CA GLY A 15 28.08 -10.76 18.97
C GLY A 15 29.42 -10.87 19.70
N GLY A 16 30.52 -10.54 19.01
CA GLY A 16 31.90 -10.73 19.46
C GLY A 16 32.35 -9.68 20.50
N VAL A 17 31.97 -9.83 21.77
CA VAL A 17 32.40 -8.94 22.87
C VAL A 17 33.92 -8.83 22.99
N PRO A 18 34.72 -9.91 22.90
CA PRO A 18 36.18 -9.79 22.97
C PRO A 18 36.74 -8.87 21.87
N THR A 19 36.25 -9.00 20.64
CA THR A 19 36.67 -8.16 19.50
C THR A 19 36.29 -6.70 19.73
N LEU A 20 35.11 -6.42 20.29
CA LEU A 20 34.70 -5.07 20.66
C LEU A 20 35.68 -4.46 21.68
N LEU A 21 36.06 -5.23 22.71
CA LEU A 21 36.99 -4.77 23.74
C LEU A 21 38.39 -4.50 23.19
N GLU A 22 38.89 -5.37 22.32
CA GLU A 22 40.17 -5.18 21.60
C GLU A 22 40.15 -3.90 20.73
N LEU A 23 39.07 -3.66 19.99
CA LEU A 23 38.90 -2.43 19.20
C LEU A 23 38.89 -1.18 20.06
N LEU A 24 38.19 -1.20 21.20
CA LEU A 24 38.17 -0.09 22.17
C LEU A 24 39.49 0.18 22.85
N GLN A 25 40.32 -0.85 23.03
CA GLN A 25 41.71 -0.67 23.54
C GLN A 25 42.62 -0.01 22.51
N GLN A 26 42.46 -0.38 21.24
CA GLN A 26 43.23 0.20 20.12
C GLN A 26 42.80 1.62 19.78
N ASP A 27 41.51 1.88 19.84
CA ASP A 27 40.90 3.16 19.48
C ASP A 27 39.70 3.48 20.40
N PRO A 28 39.90 4.18 21.51
CA PRO A 28 38.82 4.52 22.44
C PRO A 28 37.70 5.38 21.83
N LEU A 29 37.94 6.08 20.72
CA LEU A 29 36.98 6.99 20.07
C LEU A 29 36.25 6.36 18.91
N ILE A 30 36.44 5.05 18.67
CA ILE A 30 35.79 4.37 17.52
C ILE A 30 34.26 4.46 17.57
N LEU A 31 33.65 4.36 18.76
CA LEU A 31 32.21 4.46 18.95
C LEU A 31 31.72 5.88 18.64
N ASP A 32 32.44 6.93 19.06
CA ASP A 32 32.07 8.32 18.78
C ASP A 32 32.07 8.61 17.27
N ARG A 33 33.09 8.12 16.57
CA ARG A 33 33.17 8.29 15.13
C ARG A 33 32.06 7.56 14.36
N VAL A 34 31.71 6.36 14.82
CA VAL A 34 30.62 5.59 14.19
C VAL A 34 29.29 6.30 14.35
N ILE A 35 28.98 6.91 15.49
CA ILE A 35 27.79 7.74 15.66
C ILE A 35 27.79 8.91 14.65
N LEU A 36 28.92 9.62 14.51
CA LEU A 36 29.01 10.78 13.62
C LEU A 36 28.94 10.43 12.13
N ASN A 37 29.40 9.25 11.73
CA ASN A 37 29.51 8.82 10.33
C ASN A 37 28.34 7.94 9.89
N CYS A 38 27.51 7.46 10.81
CA CYS A 38 26.44 6.50 10.51
C CYS A 38 25.24 7.20 9.86
N LEU A 39 24.98 6.85 8.61
CA LEU A 39 23.82 7.36 7.85
C LEU A 39 22.62 6.40 7.86
N SER A 40 22.77 5.17 8.38
CA SER A 40 21.72 4.15 8.30
C SER A 40 21.55 3.38 9.61
N GLU A 41 22.29 2.31 9.80
CA GLU A 41 22.18 1.41 10.96
C GLU A 41 23.48 1.40 11.75
N THR A 42 23.41 1.67 13.07
CA THR A 42 24.60 1.60 13.95
C THR A 42 24.94 0.14 14.29
N PRO A 43 26.15 -0.17 14.78
CA PRO A 43 26.50 -1.50 15.29
C PRO A 43 25.56 -1.98 16.38
N LEU A 44 24.98 -1.05 17.18
CA LEU A 44 23.95 -1.39 18.18
C LEU A 44 22.67 -1.92 17.50
N HIS A 45 22.19 -1.26 16.44
CA HIS A 45 21.01 -1.73 15.70
C HIS A 45 21.23 -3.14 15.14
N VAL A 46 22.40 -3.39 14.55
CA VAL A 46 22.77 -4.71 14.01
C VAL A 46 22.80 -5.77 15.12
N ALA A 47 23.48 -5.49 16.24
CA ALA A 47 23.55 -6.43 17.37
C ALA A 47 22.17 -6.73 17.97
N VAL A 48 21.31 -5.70 18.11
CA VAL A 48 19.92 -5.86 18.58
C VAL A 48 19.09 -6.67 17.57
N MET A 49 19.23 -6.42 16.28
CA MET A 49 18.51 -7.17 15.23
C MET A 49 18.80 -8.67 15.30
N LEU A 50 20.04 -9.04 15.64
CA LEU A 50 20.51 -10.43 15.77
C LEU A 50 20.36 -11.02 17.18
N GLY A 51 20.02 -10.20 18.18
CA GLY A 51 19.74 -10.65 19.53
C GLY A 51 20.98 -10.84 20.43
N HIS A 52 22.09 -10.19 20.12
CA HIS A 52 23.35 -10.29 20.86
C HIS A 52 23.35 -9.45 22.15
N ALA A 53 22.67 -9.94 23.20
CA ALA A 53 22.42 -9.22 24.44
C ALA A 53 23.71 -8.74 25.13
N ASP A 54 24.75 -9.59 25.22
CA ASP A 54 26.00 -9.22 25.90
C ASP A 54 26.75 -8.11 25.13
N PHE A 55 26.74 -8.16 23.80
CA PHE A 55 27.35 -7.13 22.98
C PHE A 55 26.61 -5.79 23.12
N VAL A 56 25.27 -5.84 23.16
CA VAL A 56 24.41 -4.66 23.41
C VAL A 56 24.69 -4.05 24.77
N LYS A 57 24.74 -4.86 25.83
CA LYS A 57 25.05 -4.41 27.20
C LYS A 57 26.42 -3.73 27.27
N GLU A 58 27.44 -4.31 26.62
CA GLU A 58 28.79 -3.75 26.64
C GLU A 58 28.86 -2.41 25.90
N ILE A 59 28.21 -2.27 24.72
CA ILE A 59 28.15 -0.97 24.02
C ILE A 59 27.44 0.07 24.91
N LEU A 60 26.27 -0.26 25.46
CA LEU A 60 25.50 0.68 26.27
C LEU A 60 26.21 1.07 27.58
N CYS A 61 27.01 0.16 28.16
CA CYS A 61 27.84 0.45 29.30
C CYS A 61 28.93 1.49 28.99
N ARG A 62 29.51 1.45 27.79
CA ARG A 62 30.57 2.37 27.36
C ARG A 62 30.04 3.68 26.79
N LYS A 63 28.92 3.57 26.03
CA LYS A 63 28.33 4.69 25.29
C LYS A 63 26.81 4.59 25.35
N PRO A 64 26.13 5.05 26.42
CA PRO A 64 24.65 4.98 26.52
C PRO A 64 23.92 5.74 25.42
N GLU A 65 24.54 6.77 24.83
CA GLU A 65 23.98 7.62 23.79
C GLU A 65 23.62 6.84 22.50
N PHE A 66 24.20 5.64 22.30
CA PHE A 66 23.77 4.76 21.20
C PHE A 66 22.28 4.36 21.28
N ALA A 67 21.70 4.39 22.49
CA ALA A 67 20.27 4.09 22.65
C ALA A 67 19.36 5.13 21.96
N ASP A 68 19.88 6.35 21.75
CA ASP A 68 19.13 7.48 21.16
C ASP A 68 19.20 7.51 19.63
N GLU A 69 20.14 6.77 19.07
CA GLU A 69 20.35 6.73 17.62
C GLU A 69 19.15 6.10 16.91
N LEU A 70 18.83 6.66 15.75
CA LEU A 70 17.75 6.20 14.88
C LEU A 70 18.31 5.65 13.57
N ASP A 71 17.73 4.57 13.07
CA ASP A 71 18.03 4.03 11.75
C ASP A 71 17.42 4.88 10.61
N SER A 72 17.62 4.48 9.38
CA SER A 72 17.04 5.11 8.18
C SER A 72 15.50 5.14 8.16
N ARG A 73 14.84 4.33 9.00
CA ARG A 73 13.39 4.28 9.19
C ARG A 73 12.91 5.03 10.43
N GLN A 74 13.79 5.83 11.03
CA GLN A 74 13.58 6.48 12.31
C GLN A 74 13.26 5.50 13.46
N SER A 75 13.68 4.24 13.33
CA SER A 75 13.52 3.23 14.37
C SER A 75 14.75 3.21 15.27
N SER A 76 14.54 3.30 16.58
CA SER A 76 15.62 3.11 17.55
C SER A 76 15.89 1.63 17.80
N ALA A 77 17.01 1.31 18.42
CA ALA A 77 17.33 -0.03 18.89
C ALA A 77 16.19 -0.63 19.76
N LEU A 78 15.49 0.20 20.56
CA LEU A 78 14.34 -0.22 21.37
C LEU A 78 13.14 -0.65 20.51
N HIS A 79 12.89 -0.02 19.37
CA HIS A 79 11.87 -0.47 18.41
C HIS A 79 12.15 -1.89 17.93
N ILE A 80 13.39 -2.15 17.50
CA ILE A 80 13.81 -3.45 16.99
C ILE A 80 13.71 -4.52 18.08
N ALA A 81 14.27 -4.26 19.27
CA ALA A 81 14.22 -5.18 20.39
C ALA A 81 12.77 -5.52 20.78
N SER A 82 11.89 -4.52 20.81
CA SER A 82 10.46 -4.68 21.13
C SER A 82 9.73 -5.51 20.10
N GLN A 83 9.99 -5.29 18.83
CA GLN A 83 9.43 -6.09 17.74
C GLN A 83 9.87 -7.55 17.81
N LYS A 84 11.14 -7.80 18.08
CA LYS A 84 11.72 -9.14 18.16
C LYS A 84 11.30 -9.90 19.44
N GLY A 85 11.05 -9.17 20.53
CA GLY A 85 10.67 -9.76 21.81
C GLY A 85 11.87 -10.06 22.73
N TYR A 86 13.00 -9.38 22.53
CA TYR A 86 14.22 -9.58 23.30
C TYR A 86 14.17 -8.82 24.65
N VAL A 87 13.58 -9.44 25.67
CA VAL A 87 13.32 -8.81 26.97
C VAL A 87 14.57 -8.27 27.63
N GLU A 88 15.66 -9.04 27.65
CA GLU A 88 16.93 -8.61 28.24
C GLU A 88 17.52 -7.36 27.57
N ILE A 89 17.44 -7.32 26.22
CA ILE A 89 17.91 -6.18 25.44
C ILE A 89 17.02 -4.96 25.71
N VAL A 90 15.70 -5.16 25.76
CA VAL A 90 14.74 -4.11 26.12
C VAL A 90 15.07 -3.52 27.49
N GLN A 91 15.33 -4.35 28.50
CA GLN A 91 15.70 -3.90 29.83
C GLN A 91 17.00 -3.09 29.83
N ALA A 92 18.03 -3.54 29.09
CA ALA A 92 19.28 -2.81 28.95
C ALA A 92 19.10 -1.43 28.27
N LEU A 93 18.30 -1.36 27.21
CA LEU A 93 18.00 -0.13 26.50
C LEU A 93 17.16 0.84 27.35
N LEU A 94 16.19 0.33 28.13
CA LEU A 94 15.39 1.14 29.06
C LEU A 94 16.22 1.69 30.24
N GLN A 95 17.25 0.97 30.67
CA GLN A 95 18.19 1.47 31.66
C GLN A 95 19.06 2.60 31.10
N ALA A 96 19.47 2.51 29.82
CA ALA A 96 20.26 3.55 29.17
C ALA A 96 19.43 4.81 28.91
N ASN A 97 18.27 4.68 28.26
CA ASN A 97 17.34 5.80 28.02
C ASN A 97 15.87 5.34 27.99
N PRO A 98 15.09 5.56 29.08
CA PRO A 98 13.68 5.21 29.14
C PRO A 98 12.78 6.09 28.27
N GLU A 99 13.23 7.29 27.86
CA GLU A 99 12.44 8.20 27.03
C GLU A 99 12.26 7.67 25.60
N MET A 100 13.10 6.73 25.19
CA MET A 100 12.95 6.08 23.88
C MET A 100 11.66 5.26 23.73
N CYS A 101 10.90 5.04 24.82
CA CYS A 101 9.52 4.54 24.74
C CYS A 101 8.58 5.46 23.94
N PHE A 102 8.89 6.75 23.86
CA PHE A 102 8.12 7.76 23.11
C PHE A 102 8.65 8.00 21.68
N ALA A 103 9.83 7.49 21.35
CA ALA A 103 10.39 7.62 20.02
C ALA A 103 9.42 7.04 18.99
N ARG A 104 9.34 7.68 17.81
CA ARG A 104 8.40 7.29 16.74
C ARG A 104 9.14 6.94 15.46
N ASP A 105 8.78 5.81 14.86
CA ASP A 105 9.26 5.43 13.54
C ASP A 105 8.57 6.27 12.44
N VAL A 106 8.93 6.05 11.18
CA VAL A 106 8.32 6.74 10.00
C VAL A 106 6.80 6.58 9.90
N ASN A 107 6.20 5.58 10.57
CA ASN A 107 4.76 5.35 10.63
C ASN A 107 4.12 5.94 11.90
N GLY A 108 4.87 6.70 12.69
CA GLY A 108 4.44 7.24 13.98
C GLY A 108 4.31 6.18 15.09
N ARG A 109 4.86 4.97 14.89
CA ARG A 109 4.78 3.88 15.86
C ARG A 109 5.90 4.02 16.88
N ASN A 110 5.57 3.77 18.12
CA ASN A 110 6.55 3.63 19.19
C ASN A 110 6.88 2.15 19.48
N PRO A 111 7.86 1.84 20.35
CA PRO A 111 8.23 0.48 20.71
C PRO A 111 7.07 -0.38 21.24
N LEU A 112 6.11 0.23 22.00
CA LEU A 112 4.93 -0.48 22.50
C LEU A 112 4.02 -0.94 21.36
N HIS A 113 3.82 -0.10 20.35
CA HIS A 113 3.04 -0.45 19.17
C HIS A 113 3.64 -1.68 18.46
N LEU A 114 4.97 -1.72 18.26
CA LEU A 114 5.64 -2.84 17.60
C LEU A 114 5.58 -4.12 18.44
N ALA A 115 5.73 -4.03 19.77
CA ALA A 115 5.57 -5.16 20.68
C ALA A 115 4.13 -5.71 20.62
N ALA A 116 3.12 -4.83 20.62
CA ALA A 116 1.72 -5.22 20.53
C ALA A 116 1.39 -5.91 19.19
N MET A 117 1.82 -5.36 18.07
CA MET A 117 1.65 -5.95 16.74
C MET A 117 2.25 -7.36 16.61
N LYS A 118 3.29 -7.66 17.38
CA LYS A 118 4.00 -8.95 17.35
C LYS A 118 3.65 -9.89 18.51
N GLY A 119 2.72 -9.52 19.37
CA GLY A 119 2.29 -10.36 20.47
C GLY A 119 3.31 -10.49 21.62
N ARG A 120 4.19 -9.49 21.83
CA ARG A 120 5.30 -9.58 22.79
C ARG A 120 4.88 -9.09 24.18
N ILE A 121 4.09 -9.89 24.91
CA ILE A 121 3.49 -9.52 26.19
C ILE A 121 4.54 -9.16 27.23
N GLU A 122 5.62 -9.94 27.36
CA GLU A 122 6.66 -9.67 28.37
C GLU A 122 7.40 -8.36 28.11
N VAL A 123 7.66 -8.05 26.84
CA VAL A 123 8.23 -6.74 26.45
C VAL A 123 7.26 -5.61 26.78
N LEU A 124 5.97 -5.78 26.47
CA LEU A 124 4.96 -4.78 26.82
C LEU A 124 4.88 -4.53 28.32
N ARG A 125 5.00 -5.57 29.14
CA ARG A 125 5.04 -5.49 30.58
C ARG A 125 6.18 -4.60 31.06
N GLU A 126 7.39 -4.78 30.55
CA GLU A 126 8.56 -3.98 30.89
C GLU A 126 8.41 -2.51 30.43
N LEU A 127 7.93 -2.30 29.18
CA LEU A 127 7.71 -0.97 28.64
C LEU A 127 6.65 -0.19 29.44
N LEU A 128 5.51 -0.83 29.74
CA LEU A 128 4.44 -0.21 30.54
C LEU A 128 4.84 0.08 31.97
N LYS A 129 5.66 -0.79 32.59
CA LYS A 129 6.21 -0.58 33.91
C LYS A 129 7.11 0.67 33.97
N THR A 130 7.87 0.90 32.90
CA THR A 130 8.84 2.01 32.83
C THR A 130 8.16 3.32 32.42
N ARG A 131 7.34 3.31 31.38
CA ARG A 131 6.66 4.51 30.83
C ARG A 131 5.22 4.17 30.42
N PRO A 132 4.26 4.12 31.35
CA PRO A 132 2.86 3.76 31.05
C PRO A 132 2.20 4.73 30.08
N LEU A 133 2.55 6.02 30.12
CA LEU A 133 1.99 7.04 29.22
C LEU A 133 2.32 6.82 27.75
N ALA A 134 3.36 6.05 27.44
CA ALA A 134 3.69 5.75 26.04
C ALA A 134 2.62 4.88 25.33
N ALA A 135 1.74 4.21 26.09
CA ALA A 135 0.63 3.43 25.55
C ALA A 135 -0.50 4.30 24.95
N SER A 136 -0.64 5.57 25.39
CA SER A 136 -1.64 6.49 24.85
C SER A 136 -1.24 7.13 23.52
N ALA A 137 -0.01 6.88 23.04
CA ALA A 137 0.43 7.37 21.74
C ALA A 137 -0.39 6.75 20.61
N THR A 138 -0.55 7.51 19.51
CA THR A 138 -1.23 7.05 18.30
C THR A 138 -0.26 7.05 17.12
N THR A 139 -0.53 6.21 16.09
CA THR A 139 0.19 6.19 14.82
C THR A 139 -0.14 7.44 13.98
N ILE A 140 0.49 7.57 12.80
CA ILE A 140 0.15 8.63 11.82
C ILE A 140 -1.30 8.55 11.28
N PHE A 141 -2.00 7.44 11.53
CA PHE A 141 -3.41 7.23 11.16
C PHE A 141 -4.36 7.36 12.34
N GLY A 142 -3.90 7.88 13.48
CA GLY A 142 -4.69 7.98 14.71
C GLY A 142 -4.94 6.63 15.42
N GLU A 143 -4.36 5.52 14.94
CA GLU A 143 -4.55 4.20 15.52
C GLU A 143 -3.89 4.11 16.88
N THR A 144 -4.62 3.68 17.91
CA THR A 144 -4.06 3.35 19.23
C THR A 144 -3.44 1.96 19.24
N ILE A 145 -2.70 1.63 20.29
CA ILE A 145 -2.14 0.29 20.50
C ILE A 145 -3.23 -0.81 20.47
N LEU A 146 -4.47 -0.51 20.93
CA LEU A 146 -5.60 -1.45 20.89
C LEU A 146 -6.07 -1.71 19.45
N HIS A 147 -6.11 -0.68 18.59
CA HIS A 147 -6.40 -0.84 17.17
C HIS A 147 -5.40 -1.78 16.50
N LEU A 148 -4.12 -1.62 16.82
CA LEU A 148 -3.07 -2.48 16.28
C LEU A 148 -3.17 -3.92 16.80
N CYS A 149 -3.53 -4.13 18.09
CA CYS A 149 -3.80 -5.48 18.60
C CYS A 149 -4.89 -6.18 17.79
N VAL A 150 -5.99 -5.49 17.50
CA VAL A 150 -7.08 -6.05 16.70
C VAL A 150 -6.64 -6.25 15.26
N LYS A 151 -6.04 -5.26 14.61
CA LYS A 151 -5.58 -5.32 13.22
C LYS A 151 -4.60 -6.48 12.96
N PHE A 152 -3.76 -6.80 13.95
CA PHE A 152 -2.80 -7.90 13.87
C PHE A 152 -3.25 -9.18 14.58
N ASN A 153 -4.53 -9.27 14.94
CA ASN A 153 -5.17 -10.42 15.59
C ASN A 153 -4.45 -10.90 16.86
N GLN A 154 -4.01 -9.96 17.71
CA GLN A 154 -3.28 -10.22 18.94
C GLN A 154 -4.24 -10.18 20.16
N LEU A 155 -5.13 -11.18 20.27
CA LEU A 155 -6.18 -11.23 21.29
C LEU A 155 -5.60 -11.27 22.72
N GLU A 156 -4.52 -12.02 22.94
CA GLU A 156 -3.95 -12.14 24.29
C GLU A 156 -3.28 -10.81 24.74
N VAL A 157 -2.66 -10.09 23.81
CA VAL A 157 -2.13 -8.75 24.07
C VAL A 157 -3.26 -7.77 24.37
N LEU A 158 -4.35 -7.85 23.59
CA LEU A 158 -5.54 -7.02 23.80
C LEU A 158 -6.12 -7.24 25.21
N LYS A 159 -6.27 -8.49 25.64
CA LYS A 159 -6.72 -8.83 27.01
C LYS A 159 -5.79 -8.23 28.05
N PHE A 160 -4.48 -8.47 27.91
CA PHE A 160 -3.47 -7.96 28.83
C PHE A 160 -3.52 -6.43 28.98
N LEU A 161 -3.63 -5.71 27.85
CA LEU A 161 -3.70 -4.24 27.87
C LEU A 161 -4.97 -3.74 28.54
N LEU A 162 -6.13 -4.35 28.26
CA LEU A 162 -7.41 -3.95 28.85
C LEU A 162 -7.51 -4.28 30.35
N GLU A 163 -6.84 -5.34 30.82
CA GLU A 163 -6.70 -5.65 32.24
C GLU A 163 -5.75 -4.68 32.96
N THR A 164 -4.74 -4.17 32.24
CA THR A 164 -3.72 -3.28 32.81
C THR A 164 -4.19 -1.80 32.82
N MET A 165 -4.95 -1.41 31.81
CA MET A 165 -5.34 -0.02 31.54
C MET A 165 -6.87 0.12 31.55
N ASP A 166 -7.55 -0.09 32.69
CA ASP A 166 -9.04 -0.04 32.80
C ASP A 166 -9.58 1.39 32.57
N ASP A 167 -9.42 1.90 31.34
CA ASP A 167 -9.84 3.20 30.88
C ASP A 167 -10.90 3.07 29.77
N PRO A 168 -12.16 3.46 30.04
CA PRO A 168 -13.24 3.42 29.05
C PRO A 168 -13.01 4.34 27.84
N GLU A 169 -12.33 5.48 27.99
CA GLU A 169 -12.05 6.39 26.88
C GLU A 169 -11.02 5.78 25.96
N PHE A 170 -9.99 5.17 26.50
CA PHE A 170 -8.98 4.45 25.74
C PHE A 170 -9.56 3.25 24.97
N LEU A 171 -10.48 2.49 25.59
CA LEU A 171 -11.18 1.37 24.96
C LEU A 171 -12.01 1.82 23.76
N ASN A 172 -12.67 2.98 23.83
CA ASN A 172 -13.56 3.50 22.81
C ASN A 172 -12.93 4.57 21.93
N ALA A 173 -11.62 4.72 21.99
CA ALA A 173 -10.88 5.65 21.14
C ALA A 173 -11.14 5.38 19.66
N LYS A 174 -11.10 6.43 18.87
CA LYS A 174 -11.31 6.39 17.42
C LYS A 174 -10.02 6.72 16.70
N ASP A 175 -9.79 6.05 15.60
CA ASP A 175 -8.74 6.44 14.64
C ASP A 175 -9.18 7.63 13.77
N ASP A 176 -8.34 8.08 12.83
CA ASP A 176 -8.64 9.21 11.94
C ASP A 176 -9.85 8.98 11.01
N TYR A 177 -10.26 7.73 10.84
CA TYR A 177 -11.49 7.36 10.12
C TYR A 177 -12.71 7.25 11.04
N GLY A 178 -12.55 7.58 12.32
CA GLY A 178 -13.59 7.43 13.35
C GLY A 178 -13.88 5.97 13.72
N MET A 179 -13.04 5.02 13.29
CA MET A 179 -13.20 3.61 13.60
C MET A 179 -12.81 3.35 15.05
N THR A 180 -13.60 2.58 15.78
CA THR A 180 -13.21 1.99 17.07
C THR A 180 -12.67 0.59 16.84
N ILE A 181 -12.05 0.00 17.85
CA ILE A 181 -11.54 -1.39 17.79
C ILE A 181 -12.64 -2.40 17.43
N LEU A 182 -13.91 -2.15 17.78
CA LEU A 182 -15.03 -3.01 17.39
C LEU A 182 -15.32 -2.92 15.89
N HIS A 183 -15.26 -1.73 15.31
CA HIS A 183 -15.38 -1.56 13.86
C HIS A 183 -14.32 -2.35 13.09
N VAL A 184 -13.06 -2.27 13.55
CA VAL A 184 -11.94 -3.00 12.94
C VAL A 184 -12.14 -4.51 13.09
N ALA A 185 -12.47 -4.99 14.31
CA ALA A 185 -12.70 -6.42 14.54
C ALA A 185 -13.83 -6.99 13.67
N VAL A 186 -14.89 -6.22 13.43
CA VAL A 186 -16.02 -6.62 12.58
C VAL A 186 -15.65 -6.58 11.09
N ALA A 187 -14.90 -5.57 10.65
CA ALA A 187 -14.41 -5.49 9.28
C ALA A 187 -13.53 -6.69 8.91
N ASP A 188 -12.67 -7.12 9.83
CA ASP A 188 -11.78 -8.28 9.69
C ASP A 188 -12.41 -9.63 10.09
N LYS A 189 -13.70 -9.61 10.50
CA LYS A 189 -14.46 -10.80 10.88
C LYS A 189 -13.79 -11.66 11.97
N GLN A 190 -13.19 -11.01 12.96
CA GLN A 190 -12.47 -11.64 14.07
C GLN A 190 -13.45 -12.02 15.20
N ILE A 191 -14.09 -13.19 15.07
CA ILE A 191 -15.17 -13.65 15.95
C ILE A 191 -14.76 -13.67 17.42
N GLU A 192 -13.58 -14.19 17.74
CA GLU A 192 -13.10 -14.31 19.13
C GLU A 192 -12.85 -12.94 19.77
N VAL A 193 -12.26 -11.99 19.01
CA VAL A 193 -12.09 -10.61 19.46
C VAL A 193 -13.45 -9.94 19.67
N ILE A 194 -14.40 -10.09 18.74
CA ILE A 194 -15.75 -9.54 18.83
C ILE A 194 -16.48 -10.07 20.07
N LYS A 195 -16.47 -11.40 20.28
CA LYS A 195 -17.06 -12.02 21.47
C LYS A 195 -16.44 -11.49 22.74
N PHE A 196 -15.13 -11.40 22.80
CA PHE A 196 -14.44 -10.85 23.97
C PHE A 196 -14.85 -9.40 24.24
N LEU A 197 -14.79 -8.53 23.23
CA LEU A 197 -15.16 -7.13 23.36
C LEU A 197 -16.62 -6.93 23.79
N THR A 198 -17.54 -7.69 23.21
CA THR A 198 -18.99 -7.54 23.48
C THR A 198 -19.42 -8.14 24.82
N THR A 199 -18.69 -9.10 25.39
CA THR A 199 -19.08 -9.80 26.62
C THR A 199 -18.30 -9.38 27.85
N ARG A 200 -17.06 -8.93 27.69
CA ARG A 200 -16.13 -8.71 28.78
C ARG A 200 -15.72 -7.25 28.99
N THR A 201 -16.13 -6.34 28.11
CA THR A 201 -15.69 -4.94 28.16
C THR A 201 -16.88 -3.96 28.12
N LYS A 202 -16.62 -2.71 28.49
CA LYS A 202 -17.59 -1.60 28.40
C LYS A 202 -17.51 -0.92 27.03
N ILE A 203 -17.44 -1.71 25.95
CA ILE A 203 -17.31 -1.15 24.62
C ILE A 203 -18.61 -0.49 24.17
N ASN A 204 -18.51 0.65 23.50
CA ASN A 204 -19.65 1.31 22.86
C ASN A 204 -19.97 0.62 21.53
N VAL A 205 -20.90 -0.31 21.56
CA VAL A 205 -21.33 -1.10 20.39
C VAL A 205 -22.03 -0.26 19.31
N ASN A 206 -22.56 0.91 19.68
CA ASN A 206 -23.28 1.84 18.80
C ASN A 206 -22.45 3.07 18.41
N ALA A 207 -21.14 3.04 18.62
CA ALA A 207 -20.26 4.08 18.15
C ALA A 207 -20.40 4.24 16.62
N LEU A 208 -20.40 5.48 16.15
CA LEU A 208 -20.43 5.80 14.72
C LEU A 208 -19.01 6.15 14.25
N ASN A 209 -18.62 5.61 13.09
CA ASN A 209 -17.41 6.01 12.42
C ASN A 209 -17.58 7.36 11.68
N ALA A 210 -16.55 7.87 11.02
CA ALA A 210 -16.60 9.13 10.28
C ALA A 210 -17.62 9.16 9.13
N ASN A 211 -18.09 7.99 8.67
CA ASN A 211 -19.13 7.86 7.65
C ASN A 211 -20.55 7.70 8.24
N GLY A 212 -20.70 7.75 9.57
CA GLY A 212 -21.97 7.57 10.27
C GLY A 212 -22.45 6.11 10.33
N PHE A 213 -21.57 5.12 10.23
CA PHE A 213 -21.92 3.70 10.32
C PHE A 213 -21.52 3.11 11.67
N THR A 214 -22.38 2.26 12.22
CA THR A 214 -22.05 1.38 13.35
C THR A 214 -21.25 0.16 12.87
N ALA A 215 -20.67 -0.59 13.81
CA ALA A 215 -20.03 -1.86 13.51
C ALA A 215 -20.99 -2.86 12.85
N LEU A 216 -22.28 -2.86 13.23
CA LEU A 216 -23.32 -3.69 12.64
C LEU A 216 -23.61 -3.30 11.17
N ASP A 217 -23.58 -2.00 10.85
CA ASP A 217 -23.76 -1.50 9.47
C ASP A 217 -22.59 -1.89 8.57
N ILE A 218 -21.35 -1.91 9.11
CA ILE A 218 -20.17 -2.41 8.41
C ILE A 218 -20.33 -3.89 8.05
N LEU A 219 -20.80 -4.71 9.00
CA LEU A 219 -21.07 -6.12 8.74
C LEU A 219 -22.08 -6.31 7.61
N ALA A 220 -23.16 -5.53 7.63
CA ALA A 220 -24.21 -5.59 6.62
C ALA A 220 -23.74 -5.19 5.20
N GLN A 221 -22.70 -4.37 5.09
CA GLN A 221 -22.08 -3.95 3.81
C GLN A 221 -20.97 -4.88 3.33
N SER A 222 -20.45 -5.75 4.19
CA SER A 222 -19.40 -6.70 3.81
C SER A 222 -19.96 -7.81 2.90
N LYS A 223 -19.05 -8.50 2.15
CA LYS A 223 -19.45 -9.70 1.42
C LYS A 223 -19.98 -10.74 2.42
N ARG A 224 -21.15 -11.27 2.16
CA ARG A 224 -21.79 -12.28 3.03
C ARG A 224 -20.91 -13.51 3.18
N ASP A 225 -20.69 -13.90 4.43
CA ASP A 225 -19.97 -15.10 4.84
C ASP A 225 -20.82 -15.87 5.85
N VAL A 226 -20.56 -17.16 6.01
CA VAL A 226 -21.24 -18.02 6.99
C VAL A 226 -21.07 -17.48 8.42
N LYS A 227 -19.94 -16.84 8.70
CA LYS A 227 -19.62 -16.23 10.00
C LYS A 227 -20.41 -14.95 10.30
N ASP A 228 -20.96 -14.28 9.30
CA ASP A 228 -21.63 -12.99 9.48
C ASP A 228 -22.87 -13.08 10.37
N TRP A 229 -23.57 -14.21 10.34
CA TRP A 229 -24.71 -14.45 11.23
C TRP A 229 -24.28 -14.49 12.69
N GLU A 230 -23.20 -15.22 13.02
CA GLU A 230 -22.67 -15.37 14.37
C GLU A 230 -22.15 -14.03 14.92
N ILE A 231 -21.43 -13.27 14.08
CA ILE A 231 -20.93 -11.93 14.40
C ILE A 231 -22.11 -11.00 14.67
N GLY A 232 -23.07 -10.93 13.75
CA GLY A 232 -24.26 -10.08 13.88
C GLY A 232 -25.07 -10.39 15.13
N GLU A 233 -25.24 -11.67 15.46
CA GLU A 233 -25.94 -12.10 16.66
C GLU A 233 -25.20 -11.71 17.95
N SER A 234 -23.86 -11.87 17.96
CA SER A 234 -23.03 -11.48 19.11
C SER A 234 -23.13 -9.97 19.40
N ILE A 235 -23.06 -9.15 18.35
CA ILE A 235 -23.13 -7.68 18.48
C ILE A 235 -24.54 -7.23 18.86
N ARG A 236 -25.63 -7.85 18.32
CA ARG A 236 -27.01 -7.53 18.68
C ARG A 236 -27.31 -7.88 20.13
N ARG A 237 -26.82 -9.01 20.64
CA ARG A 237 -26.92 -9.38 22.05
C ARG A 237 -26.28 -8.37 22.98
N ALA A 238 -25.22 -7.69 22.50
CA ALA A 238 -24.58 -6.59 23.23
C ALA A 238 -25.32 -5.25 23.09
N GLY A 239 -26.47 -5.20 22.41
CA GLY A 239 -27.29 -4.00 22.26
C GLY A 239 -26.99 -3.15 21.03
N ALA A 240 -26.36 -3.71 20.00
CA ALA A 240 -26.13 -2.97 18.76
C ALA A 240 -27.41 -2.76 17.96
N ILE A 241 -27.56 -1.53 17.46
CA ILE A 241 -28.67 -1.07 16.62
C ILE A 241 -28.11 -0.64 15.26
N SER A 242 -28.77 -1.05 14.16
CA SER A 242 -28.43 -0.54 12.82
C SER A 242 -28.98 0.88 12.66
N VAL A 243 -28.23 1.77 12.00
CA VAL A 243 -28.71 3.13 11.69
C VAL A 243 -29.99 3.08 10.82
N LYS A 244 -30.16 2.03 10.01
CA LYS A 244 -31.36 1.83 9.21
C LYS A 244 -32.59 1.52 10.09
N ASP A 245 -32.43 0.68 11.11
CA ASP A 245 -33.50 0.32 12.05
C ASP A 245 -33.88 1.52 12.91
N ASN A 246 -32.96 2.40 13.30
CA ASN A 246 -33.23 3.61 14.05
C ASN A 246 -34.08 4.63 13.27
N ASN A 247 -33.89 4.77 11.96
CA ASN A 247 -34.71 5.67 11.15
C ASN A 247 -36.17 5.18 11.04
N ASP A 248 -36.37 3.87 11.00
CA ASP A 248 -37.70 3.28 10.97
C ASP A 248 -38.41 3.38 12.34
N ILE A 249 -37.68 3.29 13.46
CA ILE A 249 -38.20 3.48 14.82
C ILE A 249 -38.54 4.97 15.05
N HIS A 250 -37.72 5.92 14.61
CA HIS A 250 -38.01 7.35 14.73
C HIS A 250 -39.23 7.76 13.89
N LEU A 251 -39.39 7.19 12.70
CA LEU A 251 -40.60 7.39 11.88
C LEU A 251 -41.85 6.83 12.55
N SER A 252 -41.77 5.63 13.14
CA SER A 252 -42.90 5.01 13.83
C SER A 252 -43.27 5.71 15.13
N VAL A 253 -42.31 6.27 15.88
CA VAL A 253 -42.56 7.07 17.10
C VAL A 253 -43.15 8.46 16.76
N GLN A 254 -42.72 9.08 15.65
CA GLN A 254 -43.31 10.31 15.15
C GLN A 254 -44.74 10.09 14.62
N GLU A 255 -45.03 8.97 13.99
CA GLU A 255 -46.39 8.62 13.56
C GLU A 255 -47.35 8.33 14.73
N LEU A 256 -46.86 7.77 15.84
CA LEU A 256 -47.64 7.57 17.06
C LEU A 256 -47.88 8.86 17.87
N GLY A 257 -46.91 9.80 17.84
CA GLY A 257 -47.02 11.11 18.50
C GLY A 257 -47.91 12.11 17.76
N THR A 258 -48.09 11.96 16.44
CA THR A 258 -48.86 12.89 15.59
C THR A 258 -50.29 12.47 15.34
N ARG A 259 -50.75 11.33 15.87
CA ARG A 259 -52.18 10.93 15.78
C ARG A 259 -53.11 11.68 16.71
N GLN A 260 -52.61 12.56 17.58
CA GLN A 260 -53.44 13.35 18.49
C GLN A 260 -53.57 14.85 18.20
N THR A 261 -52.87 15.42 17.24
CA THR A 261 -53.09 16.79 16.82
C THR A 261 -52.88 16.96 15.31
N ASN A 262 -53.94 17.36 14.66
CA ASN A 262 -54.06 17.97 13.35
C ASN A 262 -54.42 17.09 12.15
N ARG A 263 -55.73 16.91 11.98
CA ARG A 263 -56.36 17.12 10.67
C ARG A 263 -56.11 18.57 10.23
N LEU A 264 -55.72 18.71 8.97
CA LEU A 264 -55.65 19.90 8.12
C LEU A 264 -54.23 20.43 7.83
N THR A 265 -54.01 20.40 6.56
CA THR A 265 -53.18 21.13 5.58
C THR A 265 -52.09 20.34 4.87
N SER A 266 -52.51 19.87 3.74
CA SER A 266 -51.97 19.86 2.36
C SER A 266 -50.47 20.01 2.12
N SER A 267 -49.95 19.02 1.41
CA SER A 267 -49.36 19.09 0.09
C SER A 267 -48.03 19.86 -0.11
N GLU A 268 -47.14 19.15 -0.80
CA GLU A 268 -45.95 19.65 -1.53
C GLU A 268 -44.71 19.97 -0.72
N ASN A 269 -43.79 19.02 -0.74
CA ASN A 269 -42.35 19.15 -1.05
C ASN A 269 -41.53 18.02 -0.42
N ASN A 270 -41.55 16.85 -1.02
CA ASN A 270 -40.48 15.84 -0.76
C ASN A 270 -40.16 15.01 -2.02
N LYS A 271 -39.55 15.70 -2.97
CA LYS A 271 -38.90 15.03 -4.10
C LYS A 271 -37.58 15.74 -4.41
N LYS A 272 -36.56 15.60 -3.54
CA LYS A 272 -35.15 15.85 -3.89
C LYS A 272 -34.21 15.48 -2.73
N GLN A 273 -34.03 14.21 -2.47
CA GLN A 273 -32.79 13.73 -1.80
C GLN A 273 -32.68 12.20 -1.92
N ARG A 274 -32.71 11.71 -3.16
CA ARG A 274 -32.23 10.36 -3.48
C ARG A 274 -31.08 10.49 -4.47
N GLY A 275 -29.86 10.31 -3.98
CA GLY A 275 -28.70 10.18 -4.86
C GLY A 275 -27.42 10.74 -4.28
N LYS A 276 -26.85 10.11 -3.26
CA LYS A 276 -25.40 10.11 -2.98
C LYS A 276 -25.11 9.18 -1.80
N ALA A 277 -25.02 7.92 -2.07
CA ALA A 277 -24.38 6.97 -1.16
C ALA A 277 -23.75 5.87 -2.00
N SER A 278 -22.49 5.99 -2.24
CA SER A 278 -21.54 4.89 -2.45
C SER A 278 -20.16 5.48 -2.60
N LYS A 279 -19.44 5.65 -1.50
CA LYS A 279 -17.98 5.67 -1.48
C LYS A 279 -17.55 4.55 -0.56
N SER A 280 -16.97 3.54 -1.18
CA SER A 280 -16.35 2.38 -0.58
C SER A 280 -15.19 2.77 0.37
N PHE A 281 -15.00 1.95 1.41
CA PHE A 281 -13.98 2.05 2.44
C PHE A 281 -12.53 2.17 1.92
N PRO A 282 -11.65 3.00 2.54
CA PRO A 282 -10.27 3.19 2.13
C PRO A 282 -9.35 1.97 2.38
N GLU A 283 -9.65 1.10 3.34
CA GLU A 283 -8.77 0.00 3.74
C GLU A 283 -8.65 -1.14 2.70
N LYS A 284 -9.65 -1.26 1.82
CA LYS A 284 -9.53 -2.09 0.60
C LYS A 284 -8.86 -1.39 -0.56
N GLU A 285 -8.76 -0.07 -0.51
CA GLU A 285 -8.08 0.72 -1.54
C GLU A 285 -6.56 0.58 -1.44
N ASP A 286 -5.97 0.51 -0.24
CA ASP A 286 -4.51 0.41 -0.08
C ASP A 286 -3.99 -1.01 -0.42
N ASP A 287 -4.62 -2.08 0.05
CA ASP A 287 -4.26 -3.46 -0.33
C ASP A 287 -4.54 -3.73 -1.82
N TRP A 288 -5.62 -3.16 -2.37
CA TRP A 288 -5.94 -3.20 -3.78
C TRP A 288 -4.98 -2.33 -4.61
N LEU A 289 -4.57 -1.15 -4.12
CA LEU A 289 -3.58 -0.29 -4.76
C LEU A 289 -2.21 -0.95 -4.80
N ASP A 290 -1.75 -1.57 -3.72
CA ASP A 290 -0.49 -2.30 -3.66
C ASP A 290 -0.48 -3.52 -4.57
N LYS A 291 -1.56 -4.30 -4.61
CA LYS A 291 -1.72 -5.40 -5.55
C LYS A 291 -1.72 -4.92 -7.00
N LYS A 292 -2.37 -3.81 -7.27
CA LYS A 292 -2.42 -3.20 -8.61
C LYS A 292 -1.05 -2.62 -9.02
N ARG A 293 -0.35 -1.99 -8.08
CA ARG A 293 1.03 -1.49 -8.27
C ARG A 293 1.98 -2.62 -8.64
N ASN A 294 1.95 -3.73 -7.88
CA ASN A 294 2.79 -4.89 -8.14
C ASN A 294 2.45 -5.54 -9.49
N ALA A 295 1.17 -5.68 -9.82
CA ALA A 295 0.75 -6.21 -11.12
C ALA A 295 1.21 -5.31 -12.28
N LEU A 296 1.08 -3.98 -12.15
CA LEU A 296 1.54 -3.02 -13.16
C LEU A 296 3.07 -3.05 -13.34
N MET A 297 3.82 -3.22 -12.26
CA MET A 297 5.28 -3.33 -12.30
C MET A 297 5.69 -4.60 -13.08
N VAL A 298 5.05 -5.74 -12.81
CA VAL A 298 5.33 -6.99 -13.52
C VAL A 298 5.02 -6.86 -15.01
N VAL A 299 3.84 -6.32 -15.36
CA VAL A 299 3.44 -6.14 -16.76
C VAL A 299 4.37 -5.17 -17.49
N ALA A 300 4.71 -4.05 -16.87
CA ALA A 300 5.64 -3.08 -17.46
C ALA A 300 7.04 -3.67 -17.67
N SER A 301 7.55 -4.47 -16.72
CA SER A 301 8.84 -5.16 -16.84
C SER A 301 8.83 -6.18 -17.98
N LEU A 302 7.76 -6.95 -18.15
CA LEU A 302 7.62 -7.89 -19.26
C LEU A 302 7.58 -7.17 -20.61
N ILE A 303 6.81 -6.07 -20.74
CA ILE A 303 6.74 -5.29 -21.98
C ILE A 303 8.12 -4.69 -22.29
N ALA A 304 8.84 -4.14 -21.29
CA ALA A 304 10.18 -3.59 -21.48
C ALA A 304 11.16 -4.67 -21.98
N THR A 305 11.12 -5.87 -21.39
CA THR A 305 11.96 -7.00 -21.80
C THR A 305 11.66 -7.45 -23.24
N MET A 306 10.39 -7.58 -23.59
CA MET A 306 9.97 -7.95 -24.96
C MET A 306 10.37 -6.89 -25.98
N ALA A 307 10.18 -5.61 -25.67
CA ALA A 307 10.57 -4.51 -26.53
C ALA A 307 12.09 -4.45 -26.72
N PHE A 308 12.86 -4.67 -25.65
CA PHE A 308 14.33 -4.75 -25.73
C PHE A 308 14.79 -5.91 -26.63
N GLN A 309 14.21 -7.11 -26.42
CA GLN A 309 14.56 -8.29 -27.24
C GLN A 309 14.22 -8.09 -28.72
N ALA A 310 13.06 -7.49 -29.02
CA ALA A 310 12.67 -7.17 -30.39
C ALA A 310 13.58 -6.12 -31.02
N GLY A 311 14.11 -5.18 -30.24
CA GLY A 311 15.08 -4.17 -30.69
C GLY A 311 16.46 -4.74 -30.99
N VAL A 312 16.94 -5.71 -30.16
CA VAL A 312 18.24 -6.36 -30.33
C VAL A 312 18.22 -7.41 -31.44
N ASN A 313 17.11 -8.14 -31.59
CA ASN A 313 16.92 -9.17 -32.60
C ASN A 313 15.74 -8.82 -33.54
N PRO A 314 15.91 -7.82 -34.42
CA PRO A 314 14.82 -7.45 -35.32
C PRO A 314 14.56 -8.57 -36.35
N PRO A 315 13.31 -8.70 -36.81
CA PRO A 315 12.96 -9.67 -37.84
C PRO A 315 13.75 -9.38 -39.13
N LYS A 316 14.42 -10.41 -39.66
CA LYS A 316 15.17 -10.30 -40.91
C LYS A 316 14.24 -10.61 -42.07
N SER A 317 14.30 -9.81 -43.14
CA SER A 317 13.59 -10.14 -44.35
C SER A 317 14.30 -11.28 -45.08
N PRO A 318 13.57 -12.19 -45.76
CA PRO A 318 14.16 -13.33 -46.51
C PRO A 318 15.16 -12.94 -47.60
N LEU A 319 15.20 -11.66 -47.98
CA LEU A 319 16.12 -11.13 -49.01
C LEU A 319 17.55 -10.89 -48.48
N GLN A 320 17.81 -10.99 -47.17
CA GLN A 320 19.12 -10.70 -46.58
C GLN A 320 19.99 -11.94 -46.37
N ASP A 321 19.46 -13.15 -46.52
CA ASP A 321 20.19 -14.42 -46.33
C ASP A 321 20.85 -14.97 -47.61
N SER A 322 20.83 -14.24 -48.72
CA SER A 322 21.44 -14.68 -49.99
C SER A 322 22.91 -14.25 -50.20
N SER A 323 23.60 -13.83 -49.15
CA SER A 323 25.04 -13.44 -49.19
C SER A 323 25.95 -14.43 -48.49
N SER A 324 25.69 -15.74 -48.52
CA SER A 324 26.71 -16.74 -48.26
C SER A 324 27.40 -17.10 -49.59
N PRO A 325 28.76 -17.05 -49.69
CA PRO A 325 29.46 -17.41 -50.91
C PRO A 325 29.55 -18.93 -51.00
N ASP A 326 28.50 -19.57 -51.51
CA ASP A 326 28.58 -20.96 -51.92
C ASP A 326 28.95 -21.01 -53.41
N ASN A 327 30.20 -21.36 -53.71
CA ASN A 327 30.88 -21.34 -55.00
C ASN A 327 30.46 -22.50 -55.91
N SER A 328 29.19 -22.73 -56.17
CA SER A 328 28.84 -23.80 -57.13
C SER A 328 27.45 -23.66 -57.75
N ARG A 329 27.22 -22.59 -58.56
CA ARG A 329 26.21 -22.60 -59.64
C ARG A 329 26.44 -21.44 -60.60
N PRO A 330 26.21 -21.63 -61.97
CA PRO A 330 26.51 -20.63 -62.95
C PRO A 330 25.50 -19.47 -62.95
N ALA A 331 26.03 -18.29 -63.24
CA ALA A 331 25.42 -16.97 -63.24
C ALA A 331 24.07 -16.88 -63.93
N ALA A 332 22.99 -16.77 -63.14
CA ALA A 332 21.82 -16.01 -63.51
C ALA A 332 21.94 -14.62 -62.87
N ALA A 333 21.75 -13.57 -63.66
CA ALA A 333 21.97 -12.19 -63.23
C ALA A 333 21.20 -11.86 -61.94
N PRO A 334 21.84 -11.19 -60.98
CA PRO A 334 21.14 -10.77 -59.74
C PRO A 334 20.13 -9.69 -60.14
N VAL A 335 18.84 -10.05 -60.07
CA VAL A 335 17.78 -9.04 -60.10
C VAL A 335 17.88 -8.29 -58.74
N HIS A 336 18.61 -7.19 -58.74
CA HIS A 336 18.60 -6.20 -57.70
C HIS A 336 17.16 -5.63 -57.62
N ARG A 337 16.26 -6.31 -56.89
CA ARG A 337 15.02 -5.68 -56.45
C ARG A 337 15.39 -4.69 -55.36
N SER A 338 15.44 -3.40 -55.72
CA SER A 338 15.47 -2.32 -54.77
C SER A 338 14.32 -2.52 -53.78
N PRO A 339 14.54 -2.43 -52.45
CA PRO A 339 13.45 -2.58 -51.46
C PRO A 339 12.35 -1.61 -51.82
N THR A 340 11.11 -2.15 -51.96
CA THR A 340 9.95 -1.31 -52.29
C THR A 340 9.83 -0.25 -51.19
N LEU A 341 9.51 0.99 -51.56
CA LEU A 341 9.29 2.10 -50.64
C LEU A 341 8.43 1.68 -49.42
N GLY A 342 7.46 0.77 -49.63
CA GLY A 342 6.64 0.19 -48.59
C GLY A 342 7.41 -0.58 -47.51
N LEU A 343 8.42 -1.36 -47.88
CA LEU A 343 9.22 -2.15 -46.95
C LEU A 343 10.08 -1.25 -46.05
N ILE A 344 10.59 -0.14 -46.59
CA ILE A 344 11.35 0.86 -45.82
C ILE A 344 10.45 1.53 -44.79
N PHE A 345 9.22 1.90 -45.14
CA PHE A 345 8.23 2.49 -44.23
C PHE A 345 7.83 1.51 -43.11
N ILE A 346 7.64 0.22 -43.43
CA ILE A 346 7.25 -0.81 -42.47
C ILE A 346 8.40 -1.08 -41.50
N SER A 347 9.64 -1.19 -41.96
CA SER A 347 10.80 -1.39 -41.10
C SER A 347 11.06 -0.19 -40.19
N GLN A 348 10.90 1.03 -40.69
CA GLN A 348 10.99 2.24 -39.89
C GLN A 348 9.86 2.32 -38.85
N GLY A 349 8.66 1.91 -39.21
CA GLY A 349 7.52 1.77 -38.29
C GLY A 349 7.81 0.79 -37.15
N PHE A 350 8.39 -0.38 -37.45
CA PHE A 350 8.77 -1.38 -36.45
C PHE A 350 9.67 -0.78 -35.36
N TYR A 351 10.77 -0.13 -35.73
CA TYR A 351 11.68 0.48 -34.76
C TYR A 351 11.02 1.60 -33.95
N THR A 352 10.19 2.42 -34.61
CA THR A 352 9.51 3.53 -33.97
C THR A 352 8.52 3.05 -32.90
N TYR A 353 7.65 2.10 -33.25
CA TYR A 353 6.66 1.55 -32.31
C TYR A 353 7.33 0.78 -31.19
N ASN A 354 8.37 -0.01 -31.47
CA ASN A 354 9.16 -0.73 -30.47
C ASN A 354 9.78 0.23 -29.44
N THR A 355 10.37 1.33 -29.92
CA THR A 355 10.99 2.35 -29.05
C THR A 355 9.95 3.04 -28.17
N ILE A 356 8.77 3.38 -28.73
CA ILE A 356 7.66 3.97 -27.96
C ILE A 356 7.22 3.02 -26.84
N GLY A 357 7.04 1.72 -27.14
CA GLY A 357 6.65 0.72 -26.16
C GLY A 357 7.68 0.54 -25.05
N PHE A 358 8.97 0.53 -25.40
CA PHE A 358 10.07 0.47 -24.44
C PHE A 358 10.08 1.68 -23.52
N LEU A 359 10.05 2.90 -24.06
CA LEU A 359 10.07 4.13 -23.29
C LEU A 359 8.84 4.28 -22.40
N ALA A 360 7.65 3.91 -22.90
CA ALA A 360 6.42 3.94 -22.11
C ALA A 360 6.49 2.97 -20.92
N SER A 361 6.97 1.73 -21.13
CA SER A 361 7.13 0.75 -20.05
C SER A 361 8.19 1.16 -19.02
N MET A 362 9.31 1.73 -19.44
CA MET A 362 10.33 2.29 -18.54
C MET A 362 9.77 3.46 -17.73
N SER A 363 8.93 4.31 -18.34
CA SER A 363 8.28 5.42 -17.63
C SER A 363 7.32 4.92 -16.54
N ILE A 364 6.58 3.82 -16.78
CA ILE A 364 5.73 3.20 -15.76
C ILE A 364 6.59 2.70 -14.59
N ILE A 365 7.69 1.99 -14.86
CA ILE A 365 8.58 1.46 -13.84
C ILE A 365 9.16 2.60 -13.00
N LEU A 366 9.66 3.67 -13.62
CA LEU A 366 10.22 4.84 -12.93
C LEU A 366 9.16 5.54 -12.07
N LEU A 367 7.94 5.73 -12.58
CA LEU A 367 6.83 6.33 -11.83
C LEU A 367 6.42 5.47 -10.61
N LEU A 368 6.47 4.13 -10.73
CA LEU A 368 6.15 3.22 -9.63
C LEU A 368 7.25 3.18 -8.56
N ILE A 369 8.53 3.32 -8.96
CA ILE A 369 9.68 3.34 -8.04
C ILE A 369 9.78 4.69 -7.33
N SER A 370 9.43 5.81 -7.99
CA SER A 370 9.57 7.16 -7.44
C SER A 370 8.71 7.45 -6.21
N GLY A 371 7.90 6.50 -5.74
CA GLY A 371 7.10 6.63 -4.52
C GLY A 371 6.02 7.71 -4.56
N LEU A 372 5.64 8.17 -5.77
CA LEU A 372 4.58 9.17 -5.92
C LEU A 372 3.28 8.68 -5.25
N PRO A 373 2.56 9.57 -4.53
CA PRO A 373 1.33 9.20 -3.83
C PRO A 373 0.27 8.80 -4.85
N LEU A 374 0.15 7.50 -5.12
CA LEU A 374 -0.84 6.90 -6.03
C LEU A 374 -2.29 7.09 -5.53
N ASN A 375 -2.46 7.66 -4.34
CA ASN A 375 -3.76 7.96 -3.74
C ASN A 375 -4.54 9.06 -4.49
N HIS A 376 -3.90 9.83 -5.36
CA HIS A 376 -4.60 10.74 -6.27
C HIS A 376 -5.10 9.99 -7.51
N ARG A 377 -6.40 9.97 -7.71
CA ARG A 377 -7.08 9.39 -8.90
C ARG A 377 -6.45 9.80 -10.23
N ILE A 378 -5.83 10.97 -10.31
CA ILE A 378 -5.16 11.52 -11.49
C ILE A 378 -3.94 10.67 -11.86
N TRP A 379 -3.09 10.29 -10.90
CA TRP A 379 -1.90 9.49 -11.14
C TRP A 379 -2.23 8.08 -11.65
N MET A 380 -3.28 7.47 -11.13
CA MET A 380 -3.77 6.19 -11.64
C MET A 380 -4.28 6.28 -13.09
N TRP A 381 -4.86 7.40 -13.47
CA TRP A 381 -5.26 7.63 -14.84
C TRP A 381 -4.08 7.83 -15.78
N ILE A 382 -3.07 8.60 -15.38
CA ILE A 382 -1.83 8.79 -16.14
C ILE A 382 -1.13 7.45 -16.35
N LEU A 383 -0.98 6.65 -15.28
CA LEU A 383 -0.35 5.33 -15.34
C LEU A 383 -1.11 4.37 -16.27
N SER A 384 -2.44 4.37 -16.22
CA SER A 384 -3.29 3.60 -17.11
C SER A 384 -3.14 4.04 -18.57
N ALA A 385 -3.07 5.34 -18.84
CA ALA A 385 -2.88 5.86 -20.19
C ALA A 385 -1.52 5.46 -20.78
N ILE A 386 -0.45 5.55 -19.99
CA ILE A 386 0.90 5.14 -20.43
C ILE A 386 0.95 3.62 -20.67
N LEU A 387 0.28 2.82 -19.84
CA LEU A 387 0.18 1.37 -20.05
C LEU A 387 -0.54 1.03 -21.37
N TRP A 388 -1.63 1.73 -21.66
CA TRP A 388 -2.33 1.56 -22.94
C TRP A 388 -1.43 1.88 -24.14
N VAL A 389 -0.67 2.97 -24.08
CA VAL A 389 0.32 3.32 -25.13
C VAL A 389 1.37 2.21 -25.27
N ALA A 390 1.88 1.66 -24.18
CA ALA A 390 2.85 0.58 -24.19
C ALA A 390 2.28 -0.69 -24.86
N ILE A 391 1.06 -1.10 -24.52
CA ILE A 391 0.42 -2.28 -25.10
C ILE A 391 0.13 -2.09 -26.60
N SER A 392 -0.47 -0.95 -26.96
CA SER A 392 -0.80 -0.65 -28.37
C SER A 392 0.45 -0.58 -29.25
N SER A 393 1.54 0.01 -28.75
CA SER A 393 2.81 0.06 -29.48
C SER A 393 3.43 -1.33 -29.68
N MET A 394 3.30 -2.24 -28.71
CA MET A 394 3.78 -3.63 -28.85
C MET A 394 2.97 -4.40 -29.91
N VAL A 395 1.66 -4.19 -29.99
CA VAL A 395 0.83 -4.81 -31.03
C VAL A 395 1.20 -4.29 -32.41
N LEU A 396 1.43 -2.97 -32.55
CA LEU A 396 1.89 -2.39 -33.82
C LEU A 396 3.28 -2.89 -34.21
N THR A 397 4.18 -3.08 -33.25
CA THR A 397 5.50 -3.68 -33.47
C THR A 397 5.37 -5.12 -33.99
N TYR A 398 4.48 -5.91 -33.38
CA TYR A 398 4.21 -7.28 -33.81
C TYR A 398 3.65 -7.33 -35.23
N MET A 399 2.70 -6.43 -35.57
CA MET A 399 2.17 -6.28 -36.92
C MET A 399 3.25 -5.95 -37.95
N ALA A 400 4.08 -4.95 -37.64
CA ALA A 400 5.17 -4.58 -38.52
C ALA A 400 6.16 -5.74 -38.72
N ALA A 401 6.44 -6.53 -37.66
CA ALA A 401 7.27 -7.72 -37.75
C ALA A 401 6.70 -8.78 -38.70
N ILE A 402 5.39 -9.09 -38.60
CA ILE A 402 4.72 -10.03 -39.49
C ILE A 402 4.80 -9.55 -40.92
N LEU A 403 4.50 -8.27 -41.20
CA LEU A 403 4.56 -7.71 -42.54
C LEU A 403 5.98 -7.70 -43.13
N ILE A 404 7.01 -7.66 -42.32
CA ILE A 404 8.43 -7.76 -42.75
C ILE A 404 8.75 -9.22 -43.14
N ILE A 405 8.24 -10.20 -42.40
CA ILE A 405 8.51 -11.64 -42.63
C ILE A 405 7.71 -12.19 -43.80
N GLU A 406 6.48 -11.73 -43.98
CA GLU A 406 5.53 -12.26 -45.00
C GLU A 406 5.59 -11.50 -46.33
N GLU A 407 6.71 -11.42 -47.02
CA GLU A 407 6.78 -10.94 -48.41
C GLU A 407 6.24 -11.98 -49.45
N THR A 408 5.83 -13.17 -48.96
CA THR A 408 5.34 -14.26 -49.82
C THR A 408 3.95 -14.76 -49.37
N GLU A 409 2.95 -14.43 -50.21
CA GLU A 409 1.67 -15.12 -50.43
C GLU A 409 1.04 -15.82 -49.22
N ASN A 410 -0.18 -15.36 -48.84
CA ASN A 410 -1.37 -16.19 -48.73
C ASN A 410 -2.27 -15.92 -47.50
N LEU A 411 -3.48 -16.42 -47.63
CA LEU A 411 -4.70 -16.44 -46.80
C LEU A 411 -4.54 -16.32 -45.27
N PHE A 412 -3.43 -16.79 -44.69
CA PHE A 412 -3.12 -16.69 -43.26
C PHE A 412 -2.78 -15.26 -42.84
N SER A 413 -2.07 -14.52 -43.67
CA SER A 413 -1.74 -13.10 -43.47
C SER A 413 -3.00 -12.24 -43.38
N ASN A 414 -3.97 -12.50 -44.26
CA ASN A 414 -5.24 -11.76 -44.30
C ASN A 414 -6.11 -12.03 -43.08
N ALA A 415 -6.12 -13.25 -42.55
CA ALA A 415 -6.90 -13.59 -41.35
C ALA A 415 -6.24 -13.00 -40.09
N ALA A 416 -4.92 -13.09 -39.93
CA ALA A 416 -4.18 -12.51 -38.80
C ALA A 416 -4.29 -10.98 -38.81
N SER A 417 -4.11 -10.34 -39.98
CA SER A 417 -4.24 -8.89 -40.11
C SER A 417 -5.68 -8.42 -39.84
N ALA A 418 -6.70 -9.17 -40.29
CA ALA A 418 -8.10 -8.85 -39.96
C ALA A 418 -8.41 -8.93 -38.48
N ILE A 419 -7.92 -9.96 -37.77
CA ILE A 419 -8.11 -10.11 -36.33
C ILE A 419 -7.47 -8.91 -35.56
N ILE A 420 -6.28 -8.50 -35.97
CA ILE A 420 -5.56 -7.40 -35.32
C ILE A 420 -6.26 -6.05 -35.62
N VAL A 421 -6.74 -5.84 -36.86
CA VAL A 421 -7.52 -4.64 -37.19
C VAL A 421 -8.81 -4.57 -36.36
N VAL A 422 -9.54 -5.67 -36.22
CA VAL A 422 -10.72 -5.75 -35.36
C VAL A 422 -10.36 -5.44 -33.91
N TRP A 423 -9.25 -5.99 -33.41
CA TRP A 423 -8.78 -5.73 -32.07
C TRP A 423 -8.41 -4.26 -31.88
N MET A 424 -7.71 -3.62 -32.81
CA MET A 424 -7.37 -2.19 -32.77
C MET A 424 -8.63 -1.30 -32.83
N ILE A 425 -9.67 -1.69 -33.53
CA ILE A 425 -10.96 -0.98 -33.55
C ILE A 425 -11.61 -1.06 -32.17
N ILE A 426 -11.63 -2.23 -31.54
CA ILE A 426 -12.17 -2.43 -30.19
C ILE A 426 -11.42 -1.59 -29.18
N GLU A 427 -10.08 -1.60 -29.23
CA GLU A 427 -9.26 -0.73 -28.37
C GLU A 427 -9.55 0.76 -28.60
N GLY A 428 -9.64 1.19 -29.84
CA GLY A 428 -9.98 2.56 -30.19
C GLY A 428 -11.32 3.02 -29.62
N ILE A 429 -12.34 2.16 -29.67
CA ILE A 429 -13.65 2.41 -29.08
C ILE A 429 -13.58 2.53 -27.56
N ILE A 430 -12.86 1.62 -26.89
CA ILE A 430 -12.66 1.65 -25.44
C ILE A 430 -11.91 2.94 -25.02
N TYR A 431 -10.88 3.33 -25.78
CA TYR A 431 -10.11 4.53 -25.54
C TYR A 431 -10.96 5.80 -25.70
N LEU A 432 -11.76 5.88 -26.77
CA LEU A 432 -12.68 6.97 -27.03
C LEU A 432 -13.73 7.10 -25.91
N TRP A 433 -14.27 5.98 -25.45
CA TRP A 433 -15.18 5.92 -24.31
C TRP A 433 -14.54 6.47 -23.03
N HIS A 434 -13.29 6.11 -22.76
CA HIS A 434 -12.56 6.60 -21.59
C HIS A 434 -12.29 8.11 -21.67
N ILE A 435 -11.87 8.62 -22.83
CA ILE A 435 -11.65 10.06 -23.07
C ILE A 435 -12.97 10.83 -22.89
N LEU A 436 -14.04 10.36 -23.49
CA LEU A 436 -15.37 11.00 -23.39
C LEU A 436 -15.83 11.06 -21.92
N ARG A 437 -15.65 9.97 -21.17
CA ARG A 437 -15.96 9.92 -19.75
C ARG A 437 -15.11 10.89 -18.94
N LEU A 438 -13.87 11.10 -19.30
CA LEU A 438 -12.94 12.04 -18.66
C LEU A 438 -13.36 13.49 -18.94
N ILE A 439 -13.66 13.80 -20.20
CA ILE A 439 -14.15 15.12 -20.63
C ILE A 439 -15.46 15.47 -19.90
N LEU A 440 -16.41 14.55 -19.83
CA LEU A 440 -17.67 14.76 -19.12
C LEU A 440 -17.47 15.00 -17.61
N ARG A 441 -16.47 14.35 -16.99
CA ARG A 441 -16.11 14.61 -15.60
C ARG A 441 -15.45 15.97 -15.42
N MET A 442 -14.57 16.37 -16.33
CA MET A 442 -13.95 17.69 -16.33
C MET A 442 -14.99 18.80 -16.48
N ILE A 443 -15.93 18.65 -17.41
CA ILE A 443 -17.04 19.61 -17.60
C ILE A 443 -17.90 19.70 -16.33
N LYS A 444 -18.19 18.57 -15.67
CA LYS A 444 -18.90 18.58 -14.37
C LYS A 444 -18.11 19.27 -13.27
N TYR A 445 -16.81 19.10 -13.23
CA TYR A 445 -15.92 19.75 -12.27
C TYR A 445 -15.87 21.27 -12.49
N PHE A 446 -15.67 21.71 -13.74
CA PHE A 446 -15.68 23.13 -14.10
C PHE A 446 -17.04 23.79 -13.84
N ARG A 447 -18.16 23.15 -14.21
CA ARG A 447 -19.50 23.66 -13.87
C ARG A 447 -19.74 23.80 -12.38
N LYS A 448 -19.18 22.89 -11.55
CA LYS A 448 -19.27 22.98 -10.09
C LYS A 448 -18.40 24.12 -9.54
N SER A 449 -17.21 24.32 -10.09
CA SER A 449 -16.30 25.42 -9.71
C SER A 449 -16.87 26.79 -10.05
N PHE A 450 -17.44 26.95 -11.25
CA PHE A 450 -18.10 28.20 -11.66
C PHE A 450 -19.37 28.53 -10.84
N ARG A 451 -20.11 27.49 -10.40
CA ARG A 451 -21.32 27.68 -9.58
C ARG A 451 -20.99 28.09 -8.14
N ILE A 452 -19.78 27.78 -7.67
CA ILE A 452 -19.30 28.20 -6.34
C ILE A 452 -18.80 29.65 -6.41
N LYS A 453 -18.14 30.08 -7.50
CA LYS A 453 -17.60 31.41 -7.67
C LYS A 453 -18.70 32.45 -7.91
N GLY A 454 -19.78 32.11 -8.60
CA GLY A 454 -20.94 33.02 -8.81
C GLY A 454 -21.84 33.18 -7.57
N ARG A 455 -21.55 32.50 -6.45
CA ARG A 455 -22.29 32.66 -5.19
C ARG A 455 -21.53 33.46 -4.14
N SER A 456 -20.21 33.69 -4.36
CA SER A 456 -19.39 34.58 -3.51
C SER A 456 -19.43 36.03 -3.95
N ASP A 457 -19.94 36.33 -5.16
CA ASP A 457 -20.01 37.72 -5.69
C ASP A 457 -21.41 38.35 -5.53
N LEU A 458 -22.32 37.71 -4.80
CA LEU A 458 -23.70 38.17 -4.54
C LEU A 458 -24.04 38.13 -3.03
N GLY A 459 -23.04 38.12 -2.13
CA GLY A 459 -23.24 38.16 -0.67
C GLY A 459 -22.47 39.32 -0.03
#